data_5a33fe1422e09c6a4366c131d14d0eb6
#
_entry.id   5a33fe1422e09c6a4366c131d14d0eb6
#
_cell.length_a   1.000
_cell.length_b   1.000
_cell.length_c   1.000
_cell.angle_alpha   90.00
_cell.angle_beta   90.00
_cell.angle_gamma   90.00
#
_symmetry.space_group_name_H-M   'P 1'
#
loop_
_entity.id
_entity.type
_entity.pdbx_description
1 polymer ?
#
loop_
_entity_poly.entity_id
_entity_poly.type
_entity_poly.pdbx_seq_one_letter_code
_entity_poly.pdbx_strand_id
1 'polypeptide(L)'
;MFTSTQEVADFISEQNIELVDVRFCDVPGVQQHFTIPVSEFLDAALSDGLMFDGSSVRGFTAIHESDMKLIPDISSAFVDPFRDRKTLVVNFSIVDPFTDEPFSRDPRQVAAKAEAYLRSTGIADECFIGAEAEFYLFDDVRYQVTPHNTFFSVDSPEAYWNTGRVEEGGNMGYKVAVKGGYFPVSPADKYADVRDEMSRLLEEVGLTIERAHHEVGSGGQQEINYRFATLQTAADDMMKFKYVIKNSALEFGHSATFMPKPLFGDNGSGMHTHISLWKNGEPLFYDERGYGSLSDTARWFIGGLLEHAPALLAFTNPSVNSFRRLVPGFEAPINLVYSARNRSACIRIPVTGTSPKAKRVEYRVPDPSANPYLAFSACLMAGIDGIKRRIEPAAPIDKDLYELPPAEYQDIAKLPSSLEAALDALREDHEFLTEGDVFTQDLIDTWLEYKETKEVAPMRAYPHPFEYQMYYDL
;
A
#
# COMPACT_ATOMS: atom_id res chain seq x y z
N MET A 1 -11.20 12.41 -15.98
CA MET A 1 -11.34 13.17 -14.70
C MET A 1 -12.31 14.31 -14.97
N PHE A 2 -13.37 14.42 -14.16
CA PHE A 2 -14.33 15.52 -14.28
C PHE A 2 -13.78 16.77 -13.56
N THR A 3 -14.03 17.92 -14.16
CA THR A 3 -13.57 19.24 -13.65
C THR A 3 -14.74 20.12 -13.21
N SER A 4 -15.97 19.73 -13.56
CA SER A 4 -17.18 20.46 -13.18
C SER A 4 -18.34 19.51 -12.89
N THR A 5 -19.30 19.99 -12.07
CA THR A 5 -20.54 19.28 -11.77
C THR A 5 -21.38 19.05 -13.02
N GLN A 6 -21.33 19.97 -14.00
CA GLN A 6 -22.04 19.82 -15.27
C GLN A 6 -21.50 18.65 -16.09
N GLU A 7 -20.16 18.51 -16.19
CA GLU A 7 -19.53 17.36 -16.87
C GLU A 7 -19.96 16.01 -16.28
N VAL A 8 -20.05 15.93 -14.95
CA VAL A 8 -20.54 14.71 -14.28
C VAL A 8 -22.00 14.45 -14.59
N ALA A 9 -22.85 15.47 -14.55
CA ALA A 9 -24.28 15.34 -14.84
C ALA A 9 -24.51 14.88 -16.29
N ASP A 10 -23.78 15.47 -17.24
CA ASP A 10 -23.84 15.10 -18.65
C ASP A 10 -23.39 13.64 -18.85
N PHE A 11 -22.26 13.25 -18.25
CA PHE A 11 -21.74 11.88 -18.28
C PHE A 11 -22.74 10.86 -17.69
N ILE A 12 -23.32 11.16 -16.54
CA ILE A 12 -24.35 10.32 -15.90
C ILE A 12 -25.51 10.06 -16.87
N SER A 13 -25.98 11.12 -17.54
CA SER A 13 -27.06 11.02 -18.50
C SER A 13 -26.65 10.23 -19.75
N GLU A 14 -25.52 10.53 -20.36
CA GLU A 14 -25.02 9.88 -21.59
C GLU A 14 -24.73 8.40 -21.38
N GLN A 15 -24.15 8.05 -20.24
CA GLN A 15 -23.79 6.68 -19.92
C GLN A 15 -24.94 5.88 -19.29
N ASN A 16 -26.10 6.52 -19.04
CA ASN A 16 -27.23 5.91 -18.34
C ASN A 16 -26.81 5.32 -16.97
N ILE A 17 -26.07 6.09 -16.19
CA ILE A 17 -25.72 5.71 -14.81
C ILE A 17 -26.99 5.72 -13.96
N GLU A 18 -27.17 4.67 -13.16
CA GLU A 18 -28.36 4.48 -12.34
C GLU A 18 -28.13 4.79 -10.86
N LEU A 19 -26.90 4.53 -10.39
CA LEU A 19 -26.51 4.64 -8.98
C LEU A 19 -25.16 5.34 -8.84
N VAL A 20 -24.94 5.96 -7.69
CA VAL A 20 -23.63 6.45 -7.27
C VAL A 20 -23.18 5.68 -6.04
N ASP A 21 -21.98 5.11 -6.09
CA ASP A 21 -21.33 4.42 -4.99
C ASP A 21 -20.39 5.41 -4.26
N VAL A 22 -20.81 5.82 -3.08
CA VAL A 22 -20.06 6.72 -2.21
C VAL A 22 -18.95 5.92 -1.54
N ARG A 23 -17.70 6.29 -1.76
CA ARG A 23 -16.55 5.58 -1.16
C ARG A 23 -15.69 6.51 -0.32
N PHE A 24 -15.23 6.00 0.81
CA PHE A 24 -14.26 6.65 1.68
C PHE A 24 -13.41 5.60 2.38
N CYS A 25 -12.33 6.00 3.05
CA CYS A 25 -11.38 5.07 3.66
C CYS A 25 -11.41 5.21 5.18
N ASP A 26 -11.43 4.07 5.90
CA ASP A 26 -11.24 4.09 7.35
C ASP A 26 -9.75 4.23 7.73
N VAL A 27 -9.46 4.49 9.00
CA VAL A 27 -8.09 4.68 9.47
C VAL A 27 -7.19 3.46 9.19
N PRO A 28 -7.64 2.20 9.40
CA PRO A 28 -6.84 1.02 9.04
C PRO A 28 -6.58 0.83 7.52
N GLY A 29 -7.28 1.52 6.63
CA GLY A 29 -7.04 1.45 5.19
C GLY A 29 -8.01 0.55 4.43
N VAL A 30 -9.21 0.33 4.96
CA VAL A 30 -10.27 -0.40 4.25
C VAL A 30 -11.29 0.58 3.70
N GLN A 31 -11.64 0.39 2.42
CA GLN A 31 -12.73 1.17 1.83
C GLN A 31 -14.06 0.84 2.48
N GLN A 32 -14.79 1.89 2.82
CA GLN A 32 -16.18 1.86 3.25
C GLN A 32 -17.06 2.41 2.13
N HIS A 33 -18.32 1.97 2.04
CA HIS A 33 -19.20 2.47 1.02
C HIS A 33 -20.68 2.38 1.40
N PHE A 34 -21.47 3.19 0.71
CA PHE A 34 -22.91 3.01 0.55
C PHE A 34 -23.35 3.58 -0.79
N THR A 35 -24.53 3.18 -1.26
CA THR A 35 -25.02 3.55 -2.57
C THR A 35 -26.20 4.51 -2.46
N ILE A 36 -26.22 5.54 -3.30
CA ILE A 36 -27.32 6.50 -3.42
C ILE A 36 -27.88 6.53 -4.86
N PRO A 37 -29.15 6.92 -5.05
CA PRO A 37 -29.68 7.20 -6.38
C PRO A 37 -28.95 8.39 -7.02
N VAL A 38 -28.89 8.42 -8.36
CA VAL A 38 -28.35 9.55 -9.11
C VAL A 38 -29.02 10.87 -8.76
N SER A 39 -30.34 10.87 -8.52
CA SER A 39 -31.07 12.09 -8.12
C SER A 39 -30.53 12.67 -6.82
N GLU A 40 -30.31 11.84 -5.80
CA GLU A 40 -29.72 12.28 -4.52
C GLU A 40 -28.30 12.85 -4.68
N PHE A 41 -27.52 12.24 -5.58
CA PHE A 41 -26.17 12.73 -5.87
C PHE A 41 -26.19 14.11 -6.55
N LEU A 42 -27.04 14.30 -7.56
CA LEU A 42 -27.12 15.56 -8.32
C LEU A 42 -27.82 16.68 -7.55
N ASP A 43 -28.86 16.34 -6.77
CA ASP A 43 -29.72 17.33 -6.12
C ASP A 43 -29.18 17.78 -4.77
N ALA A 44 -28.45 16.90 -4.04
CA ALA A 44 -27.98 17.17 -2.67
C ALA A 44 -26.48 16.93 -2.48
N ALA A 45 -25.94 15.74 -2.82
CA ALA A 45 -24.60 15.37 -2.46
C ALA A 45 -23.51 16.28 -3.05
N LEU A 46 -23.71 16.76 -4.29
CA LEU A 46 -22.76 17.67 -4.97
C LEU A 46 -22.70 19.05 -4.35
N SER A 47 -23.80 19.56 -3.77
CA SER A 47 -23.88 20.90 -3.18
C SER A 47 -23.65 20.90 -1.68
N ASP A 48 -24.32 20.00 -0.96
CA ASP A 48 -24.42 20.03 0.49
C ASP A 48 -23.60 18.94 1.18
N GLY A 49 -23.14 17.92 0.42
CA GLY A 49 -22.52 16.72 0.96
C GLY A 49 -23.53 15.74 1.54
N LEU A 50 -23.05 14.68 2.17
CA LEU A 50 -23.87 13.63 2.77
C LEU A 50 -23.53 13.41 4.22
N MET A 51 -24.54 13.34 5.08
CA MET A 51 -24.36 13.01 6.50
C MET A 51 -24.26 11.51 6.71
N PHE A 52 -23.39 11.07 7.63
CA PHE A 52 -23.28 9.67 8.03
C PHE A 52 -22.83 9.52 9.49
N ASP A 53 -23.02 8.32 10.06
CA ASP A 53 -22.57 7.96 11.40
C ASP A 53 -21.09 7.49 11.37
N GLY A 54 -20.18 8.38 11.78
CA GLY A 54 -18.75 8.08 11.88
C GLY A 54 -18.40 7.14 13.03
N SER A 55 -19.25 6.98 14.05
CA SER A 55 -18.96 6.11 15.21
C SER A 55 -18.94 4.62 14.84
N SER A 56 -19.57 4.26 13.73
CA SER A 56 -19.56 2.91 13.17
C SER A 56 -18.33 2.61 12.30
N VAL A 57 -17.46 3.60 12.06
CA VAL A 57 -16.27 3.48 11.21
C VAL A 57 -15.01 3.36 12.08
N ARG A 58 -14.16 2.39 11.73
CA ARG A 58 -12.97 2.08 12.53
C ARG A 58 -11.99 3.24 12.61
N GLY A 59 -11.68 3.64 13.84
CA GLY A 59 -10.70 4.69 14.13
C GLY A 59 -11.25 6.12 14.00
N PHE A 60 -12.56 6.32 13.73
CA PHE A 60 -13.12 7.66 13.56
C PHE A 60 -13.50 8.28 14.91
N THR A 61 -14.77 8.23 15.33
CA THR A 61 -15.27 8.96 16.47
C THR A 61 -15.97 8.07 17.50
N ALA A 62 -16.29 8.65 18.65
CA ALA A 62 -17.15 8.00 19.63
C ALA A 62 -18.63 8.31 19.36
N ILE A 63 -19.54 7.53 19.96
CA ILE A 63 -21.00 7.62 19.75
C ILE A 63 -21.57 9.03 20.05
N HIS A 64 -20.95 9.80 20.94
CA HIS A 64 -21.43 11.12 21.30
C HIS A 64 -21.01 12.25 20.34
N GLU A 65 -20.17 11.93 19.35
CA GLU A 65 -19.70 12.82 18.29
C GLU A 65 -19.82 12.13 16.92
N SER A 66 -20.94 11.42 16.70
CA SER A 66 -21.07 10.48 15.57
C SER A 66 -21.32 11.14 14.22
N ASP A 67 -21.95 12.30 14.19
CA ASP A 67 -22.36 12.93 12.94
C ASP A 67 -21.16 13.51 12.18
N MET A 68 -20.97 13.07 10.96
CA MET A 68 -19.92 13.50 10.06
C MET A 68 -20.47 13.78 8.67
N LYS A 69 -19.75 14.58 7.89
CA LYS A 69 -20.15 14.99 6.54
C LYS A 69 -19.17 14.53 5.49
N LEU A 70 -19.67 13.92 4.43
CA LEU A 70 -18.94 13.47 3.26
C LEU A 70 -19.07 14.48 2.12
N ILE A 71 -17.94 14.89 1.54
CA ILE A 71 -17.87 15.81 0.40
C ILE A 71 -17.29 15.05 -0.81
N PRO A 72 -17.99 15.03 -1.96
CA PRO A 72 -17.56 14.29 -3.14
C PRO A 72 -16.34 14.91 -3.83
N ASP A 73 -15.41 14.06 -4.26
CA ASP A 73 -14.37 14.45 -5.20
C ASP A 73 -14.68 13.85 -6.57
N ILE A 74 -15.33 14.63 -7.41
CA ILE A 74 -15.74 14.19 -8.75
C ILE A 74 -14.58 13.84 -9.68
N SER A 75 -13.37 14.34 -9.39
CA SER A 75 -12.18 14.03 -10.18
C SER A 75 -11.73 12.56 -10.02
N SER A 76 -12.14 11.91 -8.94
CA SER A 76 -11.85 10.50 -8.62
C SER A 76 -12.80 9.49 -9.28
N ALA A 77 -13.85 9.98 -9.95
CA ALA A 77 -14.95 9.15 -10.39
C ALA A 77 -14.58 8.16 -11.51
N PHE A 78 -15.13 6.95 -11.43
CA PHE A 78 -15.05 5.93 -12.48
C PHE A 78 -16.31 5.05 -12.49
N VAL A 79 -16.59 4.37 -13.61
CA VAL A 79 -17.70 3.41 -13.69
C VAL A 79 -17.26 2.08 -13.12
N ASP A 80 -18.05 1.49 -12.22
CA ASP A 80 -17.76 0.19 -11.61
C ASP A 80 -17.97 -0.93 -12.62
N PRO A 81 -16.93 -1.71 -12.97
CA PRO A 81 -17.04 -2.77 -13.96
C PRO A 81 -17.71 -4.06 -13.44
N PHE A 82 -17.94 -4.17 -12.13
CA PHE A 82 -18.45 -5.40 -11.48
C PHE A 82 -19.93 -5.33 -11.06
N ARG A 83 -20.57 -4.16 -11.20
CA ARG A 83 -21.96 -3.99 -10.77
C ARG A 83 -22.92 -4.25 -11.91
N ASP A 84 -23.95 -5.06 -11.68
CA ASP A 84 -25.04 -5.33 -12.66
C ASP A 84 -25.74 -4.05 -13.11
N ARG A 85 -26.02 -3.13 -12.15
CA ARG A 85 -26.53 -1.81 -12.45
C ARG A 85 -25.38 -0.84 -12.67
N LYS A 86 -25.47 -0.04 -13.74
CA LYS A 86 -24.43 0.96 -14.02
C LYS A 86 -24.26 1.93 -12.86
N THR A 87 -23.11 1.85 -12.21
CA THR A 87 -22.80 2.57 -10.98
C THR A 87 -21.56 3.44 -11.19
N LEU A 88 -21.68 4.73 -10.87
CA LEU A 88 -20.54 5.63 -10.80
C LEU A 88 -19.96 5.58 -9.39
N VAL A 89 -18.71 5.20 -9.27
CA VAL A 89 -17.95 5.26 -8.01
C VAL A 89 -17.36 6.64 -7.87
N VAL A 90 -17.48 7.23 -6.68
CA VAL A 90 -16.88 8.53 -6.34
C VAL A 90 -16.23 8.42 -4.96
N ASN A 91 -14.97 8.88 -4.81
CA ASN A 91 -14.34 9.02 -3.51
C ASN A 91 -14.83 10.30 -2.84
N PHE A 92 -15.06 10.22 -1.54
CA PHE A 92 -15.48 11.33 -0.70
C PHE A 92 -14.41 11.61 0.37
N SER A 93 -14.25 12.87 0.68
CA SER A 93 -13.49 13.33 1.83
C SER A 93 -14.42 13.65 2.99
N ILE A 94 -13.90 13.55 4.22
CA ILE A 94 -14.70 13.72 5.43
C ILE A 94 -14.39 15.08 6.06
N VAL A 95 -15.43 15.78 6.45
CA VAL A 95 -15.35 17.07 7.13
C VAL A 95 -16.23 17.10 8.38
N ASP A 96 -15.90 17.99 9.29
CA ASP A 96 -16.78 18.31 10.42
C ASP A 96 -18.07 18.95 9.90
N PRO A 97 -19.26 18.50 10.34
CA PRO A 97 -20.53 18.96 9.80
C PRO A 97 -20.91 20.40 10.20
N PHE A 98 -20.26 20.97 11.20
CA PHE A 98 -20.56 22.32 11.72
C PHE A 98 -19.59 23.38 11.19
N THR A 99 -18.33 23.00 10.96
CA THR A 99 -17.26 23.93 10.58
C THR A 99 -16.82 23.77 9.14
N ASP A 100 -17.17 22.65 8.48
CA ASP A 100 -16.64 22.20 7.18
C ASP A 100 -15.11 22.04 7.14
N GLU A 101 -14.46 22.00 8.32
CA GLU A 101 -13.03 21.73 8.40
C GLU A 101 -12.71 20.25 8.11
N PRO A 102 -11.56 19.96 7.49
CA PRO A 102 -11.13 18.59 7.24
C PRO A 102 -11.06 17.75 8.51
N PHE A 103 -11.68 16.56 8.50
CA PHE A 103 -11.61 15.66 9.64
C PHE A 103 -10.17 15.12 9.82
N SER A 104 -9.64 15.24 11.03
CA SER A 104 -8.23 14.94 11.35
C SER A 104 -7.82 13.48 11.08
N ARG A 105 -8.79 12.55 11.16
CA ARG A 105 -8.56 11.10 11.00
C ARG A 105 -9.00 10.56 9.64
N ASP A 106 -9.38 11.42 8.71
CA ASP A 106 -9.61 11.01 7.32
C ASP A 106 -8.27 10.81 6.61
N PRO A 107 -7.90 9.56 6.26
CA PRO A 107 -6.62 9.28 5.60
C PRO A 107 -6.44 10.03 4.27
N ARG A 108 -7.53 10.22 3.52
CA ARG A 108 -7.48 10.93 2.23
C ARG A 108 -7.19 12.42 2.42
N GLN A 109 -7.71 13.03 3.50
CA GLN A 109 -7.38 14.40 3.87
C GLN A 109 -5.91 14.55 4.33
N VAL A 110 -5.34 13.53 4.98
CA VAL A 110 -3.90 13.51 5.32
C VAL A 110 -3.05 13.59 4.04
N ALA A 111 -3.42 12.85 3.00
CA ALA A 111 -2.71 12.91 1.72
C ALA A 111 -2.80 14.29 1.06
N ALA A 112 -3.98 14.90 1.05
CA ALA A 112 -4.18 16.26 0.54
C ALA A 112 -3.35 17.30 1.32
N LYS A 113 -3.32 17.19 2.66
CA LYS A 113 -2.52 18.05 3.53
C LYS A 113 -1.01 17.87 3.29
N ALA A 114 -0.54 16.63 3.07
CA ALA A 114 0.87 16.36 2.76
C ALA A 114 1.32 17.04 1.47
N GLU A 115 0.51 16.97 0.40
CA GLU A 115 0.80 17.70 -0.84
C GLU A 115 0.75 19.22 -0.66
N ALA A 116 -0.21 19.73 0.10
CA ALA A 116 -0.32 21.16 0.41
C ALA A 116 0.89 21.64 1.23
N TYR A 117 1.32 20.85 2.20
CA TYR A 117 2.52 21.15 2.99
C TYR A 117 3.78 21.16 2.12
N LEU A 118 3.99 20.16 1.25
CA LEU A 118 5.10 20.14 0.30
C LEU A 118 5.18 21.46 -0.47
N ARG A 119 4.06 21.90 -1.05
CA ARG A 119 4.00 23.18 -1.78
C ARG A 119 4.34 24.39 -0.90
N SER A 120 3.85 24.41 0.34
CA SER A 120 4.09 25.51 1.29
C SER A 120 5.56 25.65 1.70
N THR A 121 6.32 24.53 1.73
CA THR A 121 7.76 24.56 2.03
C THR A 121 8.58 25.23 0.93
N GLY A 122 8.04 25.35 -0.28
CA GLY A 122 8.76 25.83 -1.46
C GLY A 122 9.85 24.87 -1.97
N ILE A 123 9.94 23.65 -1.42
CA ILE A 123 10.88 22.61 -1.88
C ILE A 123 10.46 22.11 -3.26
N ALA A 124 9.21 21.66 -3.39
CA ALA A 124 8.65 21.11 -4.61
C ALA A 124 7.16 21.47 -4.73
N ASP A 125 6.61 21.29 -5.94
CA ASP A 125 5.19 21.53 -6.23
C ASP A 125 4.42 20.21 -6.25
N GLU A 126 5.08 19.12 -6.65
CA GLU A 126 4.50 17.81 -6.85
C GLU A 126 5.39 16.70 -6.27
N CYS A 127 4.74 15.72 -5.66
CA CYS A 127 5.32 14.43 -5.29
C CYS A 127 4.64 13.35 -6.12
N PHE A 128 5.41 12.65 -6.96
CA PHE A 128 4.92 11.50 -7.70
C PHE A 128 5.25 10.21 -6.96
N ILE A 129 4.24 9.34 -6.87
CA ILE A 129 4.31 8.02 -6.26
C ILE A 129 3.94 6.97 -7.30
N GLY A 130 4.81 5.94 -7.45
CA GLY A 130 4.53 4.72 -8.19
C GLY A 130 4.67 3.53 -7.25
N ALA A 131 3.58 2.80 -7.01
CA ALA A 131 3.57 1.67 -6.09
C ALA A 131 3.50 0.35 -6.86
N GLU A 132 4.37 -0.61 -6.51
CA GLU A 132 4.43 -1.97 -7.05
C GLU A 132 3.89 -2.92 -5.97
N ALA A 133 2.57 -3.16 -5.98
CA ALA A 133 1.92 -4.00 -4.98
C ALA A 133 1.80 -5.45 -5.46
N GLU A 134 2.49 -6.34 -4.76
CA GLU A 134 2.41 -7.78 -4.96
C GLU A 134 1.21 -8.37 -4.22
N PHE A 135 0.65 -9.47 -4.75
CA PHE A 135 -0.48 -10.17 -4.14
C PHE A 135 -0.44 -11.66 -4.46
N TYR A 136 -1.16 -12.46 -3.67
CA TYR A 136 -1.33 -13.90 -3.91
C TYR A 136 -2.75 -14.22 -4.37
N LEU A 137 -2.88 -15.20 -5.26
CA LEU A 137 -4.13 -15.81 -5.69
C LEU A 137 -4.24 -17.24 -5.14
N PHE A 138 -5.33 -17.53 -4.44
CA PHE A 138 -5.64 -18.85 -3.93
C PHE A 138 -6.99 -19.33 -4.46
N ASP A 139 -7.13 -20.64 -4.71
CA ASP A 139 -8.38 -21.29 -5.10
C ASP A 139 -9.16 -21.87 -3.92
N ASP A 140 -8.52 -21.99 -2.74
CA ASP A 140 -9.19 -22.36 -1.49
C ASP A 140 -8.54 -21.65 -0.30
N VAL A 141 -9.36 -21.02 0.53
CA VAL A 141 -8.92 -20.32 1.74
C VAL A 141 -9.84 -20.68 2.89
N ARG A 142 -9.31 -21.38 3.87
CA ARG A 142 -10.04 -21.75 5.10
C ARG A 142 -9.26 -21.33 6.32
N TYR A 143 -9.93 -20.78 7.30
CA TYR A 143 -9.34 -20.50 8.60
C TYR A 143 -10.39 -20.58 9.70
N GLN A 144 -9.94 -20.93 10.89
CA GLN A 144 -10.75 -20.94 12.10
C GLN A 144 -9.94 -20.39 13.26
N VAL A 145 -10.58 -19.57 14.07
CA VAL A 145 -10.00 -18.99 15.29
C VAL A 145 -11.01 -19.17 16.42
N THR A 146 -10.80 -20.18 17.23
CA THR A 146 -11.58 -20.49 18.45
C THR A 146 -10.61 -20.81 19.59
N PRO A 147 -11.05 -20.77 20.87
CA PRO A 147 -10.15 -21.04 21.99
C PRO A 147 -9.44 -22.39 21.95
N HIS A 148 -10.02 -23.40 21.28
CA HIS A 148 -9.53 -24.78 21.26
C HIS A 148 -9.17 -25.29 19.87
N ASN A 149 -9.36 -24.47 18.81
CA ASN A 149 -9.07 -24.88 17.45
C ASN A 149 -8.69 -23.66 16.61
N THR A 150 -7.43 -23.56 16.23
CA THR A 150 -6.90 -22.51 15.40
C THR A 150 -6.12 -23.12 14.25
N PHE A 151 -6.54 -22.82 13.02
CA PHE A 151 -5.81 -23.22 11.81
C PHE A 151 -6.07 -22.24 10.67
N PHE A 152 -5.21 -22.28 9.68
CA PHE A 152 -5.49 -21.82 8.33
C PHE A 152 -5.07 -22.89 7.32
N SER A 153 -5.75 -22.91 6.18
CA SER A 153 -5.41 -23.74 5.02
C SER A 153 -5.66 -22.93 3.78
N VAL A 154 -4.67 -22.87 2.90
CA VAL A 154 -4.77 -22.22 1.60
C VAL A 154 -4.29 -23.17 0.52
N ASP A 155 -4.84 -23.06 -0.67
CA ASP A 155 -4.42 -23.86 -1.82
C ASP A 155 -4.32 -23.02 -3.10
N SER A 156 -3.47 -23.46 -4.03
CA SER A 156 -3.25 -22.86 -5.33
C SER A 156 -2.96 -23.95 -6.34
N PRO A 157 -3.55 -23.89 -7.55
CA PRO A 157 -3.44 -24.97 -8.53
C PRO A 157 -2.01 -25.18 -9.06
N GLU A 158 -1.12 -24.20 -8.93
CA GLU A 158 0.28 -24.26 -9.36
C GLU A 158 1.28 -24.53 -8.24
N ALA A 159 0.82 -24.55 -7.00
CA ALA A 159 1.69 -24.65 -5.85
C ALA A 159 2.48 -25.97 -5.81
N TYR A 160 3.74 -25.90 -5.37
CA TYR A 160 4.67 -27.03 -5.30
C TYR A 160 4.17 -28.18 -4.42
N TRP A 161 3.37 -27.91 -3.39
CA TRP A 161 2.81 -28.93 -2.52
C TRP A 161 1.75 -29.79 -3.21
N ASN A 162 1.31 -29.40 -4.41
CA ASN A 162 0.33 -30.13 -5.22
C ASN A 162 0.95 -31.06 -6.26
N THR A 163 2.25 -31.30 -6.23
CA THR A 163 2.93 -32.19 -7.20
C THR A 163 2.40 -33.62 -7.15
N GLY A 164 1.94 -34.10 -6.01
CA GLY A 164 1.35 -35.42 -5.81
C GLY A 164 -0.18 -35.45 -5.66
N ARG A 165 -0.87 -34.32 -5.84
CA ARG A 165 -2.33 -34.23 -5.67
C ARG A 165 -3.05 -34.99 -6.78
N VAL A 166 -4.14 -35.68 -6.39
CA VAL A 166 -5.09 -36.24 -7.37
C VAL A 166 -5.99 -35.09 -7.84
N GLU A 167 -5.99 -34.83 -9.13
CA GLU A 167 -6.78 -33.78 -9.76
C GLU A 167 -7.77 -34.37 -10.77
N GLU A 168 -8.92 -33.71 -10.97
CA GLU A 168 -9.87 -34.07 -12.02
C GLU A 168 -9.21 -33.95 -13.39
N GLY A 169 -9.36 -34.97 -14.22
CA GLY A 169 -8.66 -35.05 -15.51
C GLY A 169 -7.19 -35.48 -15.40
N GLY A 170 -6.66 -35.70 -14.20
CA GLY A 170 -5.28 -36.10 -13.93
C GLY A 170 -4.35 -34.91 -13.63
N ASN A 171 -3.38 -35.13 -12.76
CA ASN A 171 -2.35 -34.14 -12.45
C ASN A 171 -1.32 -34.07 -13.60
N MET A 172 -1.27 -32.97 -14.33
CA MET A 172 -0.40 -32.78 -15.48
C MET A 172 1.01 -32.28 -15.09
N GLY A 173 1.35 -32.20 -13.82
CA GLY A 173 2.57 -31.55 -13.33
C GLY A 173 2.45 -30.04 -13.42
N TYR A 174 3.43 -29.35 -14.02
CA TYR A 174 3.46 -27.89 -14.15
C TYR A 174 3.15 -27.18 -12.83
N LYS A 175 3.88 -27.56 -11.78
CA LYS A 175 3.84 -26.91 -10.46
C LYS A 175 5.09 -26.06 -10.31
N VAL A 176 4.92 -24.88 -9.76
CA VAL A 176 6.00 -23.92 -9.54
C VAL A 176 6.84 -24.36 -8.34
N ALA A 177 8.16 -24.50 -8.52
CA ALA A 177 9.06 -24.80 -7.41
C ALA A 177 9.12 -23.64 -6.42
N VAL A 178 9.45 -23.94 -5.17
CA VAL A 178 9.66 -22.90 -4.12
C VAL A 178 10.65 -21.84 -4.64
N LYS A 179 10.25 -20.58 -4.60
CA LYS A 179 10.99 -19.42 -5.16
C LYS A 179 11.24 -19.51 -6.68
N GLY A 180 10.52 -20.33 -7.39
CA GLY A 180 10.68 -20.54 -8.84
C GLY A 180 9.64 -19.82 -9.70
N GLY A 181 8.82 -18.94 -9.11
CA GLY A 181 7.68 -18.32 -9.79
C GLY A 181 8.01 -17.08 -10.64
N TYR A 182 9.25 -16.61 -10.68
CA TYR A 182 9.57 -15.39 -11.42
C TYR A 182 9.62 -15.64 -12.93
N PHE A 183 8.63 -15.07 -13.67
CA PHE A 183 8.51 -15.12 -15.12
C PHE A 183 8.39 -16.51 -15.76
N PRO A 184 7.66 -17.49 -15.20
CA PRO A 184 7.41 -18.71 -15.92
C PRO A 184 6.54 -18.44 -17.17
N VAL A 185 6.68 -19.29 -18.17
CA VAL A 185 5.81 -19.27 -19.35
C VAL A 185 4.72 -20.33 -19.17
N SER A 186 3.51 -20.10 -19.68
CA SER A 186 2.47 -21.12 -19.74
C SER A 186 2.98 -22.40 -20.42
N PRO A 187 2.65 -23.61 -19.93
CA PRO A 187 1.58 -23.92 -18.99
C PRO A 187 1.99 -23.93 -17.49
N ALA A 188 3.22 -23.54 -17.14
CA ALA A 188 3.64 -23.42 -15.75
C ALA A 188 2.96 -22.21 -15.06
N ASP A 189 2.90 -21.06 -15.74
CA ASP A 189 2.08 -19.92 -15.36
C ASP A 189 0.60 -20.22 -15.65
N LYS A 190 -0.17 -20.44 -14.62
CA LYS A 190 -1.61 -20.75 -14.71
C LYS A 190 -2.51 -19.52 -14.56
N TYR A 191 -1.93 -18.37 -14.24
CA TYR A 191 -2.67 -17.14 -13.98
C TYR A 191 -2.51 -16.07 -15.07
N ALA A 192 -1.89 -16.40 -16.21
CA ALA A 192 -1.67 -15.43 -17.28
C ALA A 192 -2.99 -14.77 -17.74
N ASP A 193 -4.01 -15.57 -18.06
CA ASP A 193 -5.32 -15.08 -18.53
C ASP A 193 -6.04 -14.26 -17.43
N VAL A 194 -5.89 -14.65 -16.17
CA VAL A 194 -6.46 -13.90 -15.01
C VAL A 194 -5.80 -12.53 -14.90
N ARG A 195 -4.46 -12.45 -15.00
CA ARG A 195 -3.74 -11.17 -14.97
C ARG A 195 -4.06 -10.29 -16.18
N ASP A 196 -4.25 -10.88 -17.37
CA ASP A 196 -4.60 -10.12 -18.56
C ASP A 196 -5.98 -9.48 -18.41
N GLU A 197 -6.97 -10.19 -17.85
CA GLU A 197 -8.29 -9.62 -17.56
C GLU A 197 -8.22 -8.59 -16.43
N MET A 198 -7.45 -8.83 -15.37
CA MET A 198 -7.20 -7.82 -14.34
C MET A 198 -6.61 -6.54 -14.94
N SER A 199 -5.64 -6.67 -15.82
CA SER A 199 -5.00 -5.54 -16.50
C SER A 199 -5.99 -4.76 -17.36
N ARG A 200 -6.83 -5.45 -18.12
CA ARG A 200 -7.90 -4.84 -18.94
C ARG A 200 -8.90 -4.05 -18.08
N LEU A 201 -9.35 -4.64 -16.96
CA LEU A 201 -10.29 -3.97 -16.05
C LEU A 201 -9.66 -2.78 -15.34
N LEU A 202 -8.37 -2.87 -14.99
CA LEU A 202 -7.64 -1.75 -14.42
C LEU A 202 -7.51 -0.58 -15.41
N GLU A 203 -7.29 -0.87 -16.70
CA GLU A 203 -7.30 0.16 -17.75
C GLU A 203 -8.70 0.77 -17.95
N GLU A 204 -9.75 -0.03 -17.87
CA GLU A 204 -11.15 0.43 -17.96
C GLU A 204 -11.49 1.43 -16.84
N VAL A 205 -10.98 1.23 -15.63
CA VAL A 205 -11.19 2.17 -14.51
C VAL A 205 -10.15 3.29 -14.45
N GLY A 206 -9.31 3.44 -15.49
CA GLY A 206 -8.45 4.60 -15.71
C GLY A 206 -6.99 4.45 -15.25
N LEU A 207 -6.51 3.28 -14.84
CA LEU A 207 -5.09 3.05 -14.60
C LEU A 207 -4.37 2.78 -15.93
N THR A 208 -3.13 3.24 -16.06
CA THR A 208 -2.29 2.93 -17.23
C THR A 208 -1.35 1.81 -16.89
N ILE A 209 -1.59 0.61 -17.42
CA ILE A 209 -0.79 -0.57 -17.14
C ILE A 209 0.57 -0.50 -17.87
N GLU A 210 1.63 -0.86 -17.18
CA GLU A 210 3.00 -0.90 -17.70
C GLU A 210 3.51 -2.33 -17.86
N ARG A 211 3.14 -3.22 -16.94
CA ARG A 211 3.61 -4.62 -16.91
C ARG A 211 2.72 -5.47 -16.01
N ALA A 212 2.59 -6.75 -16.37
CA ALA A 212 1.97 -7.77 -15.53
C ALA A 212 2.79 -9.07 -15.60
N HIS A 213 3.06 -9.70 -14.46
CA HIS A 213 3.84 -10.93 -14.42
C HIS A 213 3.57 -11.76 -13.16
N HIS A 214 3.93 -13.03 -13.25
CA HIS A 214 4.03 -13.90 -12.09
C HIS A 214 5.27 -13.54 -11.27
N GLU A 215 5.11 -13.49 -9.96
CA GLU A 215 6.18 -13.19 -9.00
C GLU A 215 6.85 -14.45 -8.44
N VAL A 216 7.90 -14.25 -7.62
CA VAL A 216 8.80 -15.30 -7.12
C VAL A 216 8.06 -16.39 -6.32
N GLY A 217 7.01 -16.02 -5.58
CA GLY A 217 6.28 -16.95 -4.70
C GLY A 217 5.57 -18.06 -5.47
N SER A 218 5.80 -19.31 -5.07
CA SER A 218 5.34 -20.51 -5.77
C SER A 218 3.87 -20.83 -5.62
N GLY A 219 3.17 -20.16 -4.73
CA GLY A 219 1.75 -20.37 -4.41
C GLY A 219 0.80 -19.38 -5.08
N GLY A 220 1.13 -18.86 -6.27
CA GLY A 220 0.27 -17.94 -7.03
C GLY A 220 0.53 -16.46 -6.76
N GLN A 221 1.78 -16.07 -6.55
CA GLN A 221 2.14 -14.66 -6.37
C GLN A 221 2.17 -13.91 -7.70
N GLN A 222 1.57 -12.72 -7.73
CA GLN A 222 1.36 -11.90 -8.91
C GLN A 222 1.78 -10.46 -8.64
N GLU A 223 2.14 -9.74 -9.72
CA GLU A 223 2.38 -8.30 -9.72
C GLU A 223 1.86 -7.68 -11.02
N ILE A 224 1.19 -6.53 -10.90
CA ILE A 224 0.76 -5.70 -12.02
C ILE A 224 1.20 -4.27 -11.75
N ASN A 225 2.12 -3.78 -12.59
CA ASN A 225 2.64 -2.42 -12.49
C ASN A 225 1.80 -1.47 -13.33
N TYR A 226 1.51 -0.32 -12.77
CA TYR A 226 0.81 0.77 -13.45
C TYR A 226 1.54 2.10 -13.24
N ARG A 227 1.24 3.07 -14.09
CA ARG A 227 1.92 4.36 -14.10
C ARG A 227 1.71 5.12 -12.81
N PHE A 228 2.78 5.80 -12.36
CA PHE A 228 2.78 6.68 -11.20
C PHE A 228 1.81 7.88 -11.37
N ALA A 229 1.38 8.44 -10.25
CA ALA A 229 0.55 9.63 -10.16
C ALA A 229 1.01 10.54 -9.02
N THR A 230 0.38 11.70 -8.83
CA THR A 230 0.58 12.53 -7.64
C THR A 230 0.13 11.76 -6.39
N LEU A 231 0.66 12.12 -5.23
CA LEU A 231 0.55 11.33 -4.00
C LEU A 231 -0.90 10.92 -3.66
N GLN A 232 -1.83 11.87 -3.63
CA GLN A 232 -3.23 11.57 -3.32
C GLN A 232 -3.87 10.69 -4.40
N THR A 233 -3.62 11.00 -5.68
CA THR A 233 -4.14 10.19 -6.80
C THR A 233 -3.55 8.78 -6.77
N ALA A 234 -2.26 8.62 -6.48
CA ALA A 234 -1.62 7.30 -6.37
C ALA A 234 -2.21 6.47 -5.22
N ALA A 235 -2.61 7.11 -4.12
CA ALA A 235 -3.30 6.43 -3.04
C ALA A 235 -4.73 6.03 -3.42
N ASP A 236 -5.48 6.89 -4.09
CA ASP A 236 -6.80 6.57 -4.69
C ASP A 236 -6.67 5.39 -5.69
N ASP A 237 -5.67 5.42 -6.56
CA ASP A 237 -5.39 4.37 -7.54
C ASP A 237 -5.01 3.03 -6.88
N MET A 238 -4.26 3.05 -5.78
CA MET A 238 -3.96 1.82 -5.02
C MET A 238 -5.22 1.22 -4.39
N MET A 239 -6.15 2.04 -3.88
CA MET A 239 -7.42 1.55 -3.36
C MET A 239 -8.28 0.94 -4.48
N LYS A 240 -8.34 1.60 -5.64
CA LYS A 240 -9.01 1.13 -6.86
C LYS A 240 -8.36 -0.17 -7.36
N PHE A 241 -7.03 -0.24 -7.41
CA PHE A 241 -6.26 -1.43 -7.75
C PHE A 241 -6.66 -2.63 -6.90
N LYS A 242 -6.62 -2.48 -5.57
CA LYS A 242 -7.01 -3.56 -4.65
C LYS A 242 -8.46 -4.02 -4.85
N TYR A 243 -9.36 -3.10 -5.16
CA TYR A 243 -10.76 -3.39 -5.45
C TYR A 243 -10.90 -4.23 -6.72
N VAL A 244 -10.28 -3.80 -7.81
CA VAL A 244 -10.34 -4.51 -9.10
C VAL A 244 -9.73 -5.90 -8.99
N ILE A 245 -8.52 -6.02 -8.41
CA ILE A 245 -7.84 -7.32 -8.26
C ILE A 245 -8.69 -8.32 -7.48
N LYS A 246 -9.30 -7.90 -6.36
CA LYS A 246 -10.12 -8.81 -5.53
C LYS A 246 -11.39 -9.27 -6.23
N ASN A 247 -12.08 -8.37 -6.93
CA ASN A 247 -13.31 -8.73 -7.65
C ASN A 247 -13.02 -9.57 -8.90
N SER A 248 -12.00 -9.21 -9.69
CA SER A 248 -11.58 -10.04 -10.83
C SER A 248 -11.18 -11.44 -10.40
N ALA A 249 -10.39 -11.57 -9.32
CA ALA A 249 -10.01 -12.87 -8.80
C ALA A 249 -11.26 -13.73 -8.49
N LEU A 250 -12.27 -13.13 -7.87
CA LEU A 250 -13.51 -13.84 -7.52
C LEU A 250 -14.27 -14.33 -8.76
N GLU A 251 -14.32 -13.54 -9.83
CA GLU A 251 -14.95 -13.93 -11.11
C GLU A 251 -14.27 -15.15 -11.74
N PHE A 252 -12.96 -15.32 -11.55
CA PHE A 252 -12.20 -16.47 -12.00
C PHE A 252 -12.15 -17.63 -10.98
N GLY A 253 -12.92 -17.56 -9.90
CA GLY A 253 -12.97 -18.60 -8.86
C GLY A 253 -11.75 -18.61 -7.94
N HIS A 254 -11.04 -17.50 -7.83
CA HIS A 254 -9.89 -17.33 -6.95
C HIS A 254 -10.17 -16.29 -5.86
N SER A 255 -9.34 -16.33 -4.81
CA SER A 255 -9.31 -15.30 -3.77
C SER A 255 -7.96 -14.58 -3.82
N ALA A 256 -7.98 -13.24 -3.93
CA ALA A 256 -6.78 -12.44 -3.89
C ALA A 256 -6.49 -11.93 -2.47
N THR A 257 -5.24 -12.04 -2.03
CA THR A 257 -4.80 -11.49 -0.76
C THR A 257 -3.58 -10.59 -0.91
N PHE A 258 -3.64 -9.46 -0.21
CA PHE A 258 -2.55 -8.51 -0.03
C PHE A 258 -1.83 -8.70 1.32
N MET A 259 -1.95 -9.86 1.95
CA MET A 259 -1.17 -10.19 3.14
C MET A 259 0.33 -10.14 2.83
N PRO A 260 1.14 -9.48 3.67
CA PRO A 260 2.59 -9.41 3.47
C PRO A 260 3.30 -10.75 3.47
N LYS A 261 2.79 -11.72 4.25
CA LYS A 261 3.39 -13.07 4.36
C LYS A 261 2.30 -14.12 4.57
N PRO A 262 1.61 -14.56 3.50
CA PRO A 262 0.56 -15.57 3.62
C PRO A 262 1.13 -17.00 3.77
N LEU A 263 2.35 -17.27 3.29
CA LEU A 263 2.95 -18.60 3.26
C LEU A 263 4.28 -18.63 4.03
N PHE A 264 4.48 -19.67 4.82
CA PHE A 264 5.77 -19.98 5.43
C PHE A 264 6.74 -20.56 4.38
N GLY A 265 8.00 -20.15 4.42
CA GLY A 265 9.05 -20.71 3.55
C GLY A 265 9.03 -20.24 2.11
N ASP A 266 8.11 -19.35 1.72
CA ASP A 266 8.03 -18.75 0.39
C ASP A 266 8.17 -17.22 0.46
N ASN A 267 8.19 -16.50 -0.67
CA ASN A 267 8.34 -15.05 -0.68
C ASN A 267 7.13 -14.35 -0.07
N GLY A 268 7.37 -13.22 0.59
CA GLY A 268 6.33 -12.29 1.00
C GLY A 268 5.98 -11.29 -0.09
N SER A 269 4.89 -10.55 0.09
CA SER A 269 4.42 -9.51 -0.83
C SER A 269 4.86 -8.14 -0.34
N GLY A 270 5.58 -7.40 -1.18
CA GLY A 270 5.97 -6.01 -0.99
C GLY A 270 5.03 -5.03 -1.68
N MET A 271 5.17 -3.77 -1.30
CA MET A 271 4.62 -2.63 -2.04
C MET A 271 5.75 -1.61 -2.20
N HIS A 272 6.67 -1.91 -3.12
CA HIS A 272 7.81 -1.02 -3.37
C HIS A 272 7.30 0.33 -3.84
N THR A 273 7.70 1.37 -3.14
CA THR A 273 7.17 2.71 -3.36
C THR A 273 8.24 3.59 -4.02
N HIS A 274 8.04 3.88 -5.30
CA HIS A 274 8.85 4.81 -6.07
C HIS A 274 8.42 6.23 -5.79
N ILE A 275 9.38 7.11 -5.48
CA ILE A 275 9.10 8.50 -5.09
C ILE A 275 10.00 9.44 -5.89
N SER A 276 9.43 10.52 -6.40
CA SER A 276 10.17 11.64 -6.97
C SER A 276 9.50 12.98 -6.69
N LEU A 277 10.29 14.03 -6.52
CA LEU A 277 9.83 15.40 -6.31
C LEU A 277 10.09 16.25 -7.55
N TRP A 278 9.11 17.12 -7.88
CA TRP A 278 9.17 17.98 -9.04
C TRP A 278 8.82 19.42 -8.66
N LYS A 279 9.45 20.38 -9.35
CA LYS A 279 9.18 21.80 -9.18
C LYS A 279 9.13 22.49 -10.54
N ASN A 280 8.05 23.22 -10.81
CA ASN A 280 7.82 23.89 -12.09
C ASN A 280 7.95 22.94 -13.30
N GLY A 281 7.50 21.69 -13.17
CA GLY A 281 7.59 20.68 -14.22
C GLY A 281 8.98 20.07 -14.43
N GLU A 282 9.95 20.35 -13.55
CA GLU A 282 11.32 19.81 -13.60
C GLU A 282 11.60 18.87 -12.43
N PRO A 283 12.27 17.72 -12.68
CA PRO A 283 12.58 16.74 -11.64
C PRO A 283 13.73 17.25 -10.74
N LEU A 284 13.59 17.07 -9.42
CA LEU A 284 14.58 17.54 -8.45
C LEU A 284 15.64 16.48 -8.08
N PHE A 285 15.43 15.20 -8.43
CA PHE A 285 16.26 14.12 -7.94
C PHE A 285 17.47 13.77 -8.80
N TYR A 286 17.65 14.42 -9.95
CA TYR A 286 18.73 14.13 -10.90
C TYR A 286 19.91 15.08 -10.78
N ASP A 287 21.13 14.52 -10.67
CA ASP A 287 22.41 15.18 -10.95
C ASP A 287 23.36 14.17 -11.58
N GLU A 288 23.80 14.41 -12.81
CA GLU A 288 24.70 13.52 -13.56
C GLU A 288 25.98 13.13 -12.78
N ARG A 289 26.46 14.02 -11.93
CA ARG A 289 27.72 13.83 -11.20
C ARG A 289 27.57 13.11 -9.86
N GLY A 290 26.33 13.00 -9.35
CA GLY A 290 26.06 12.35 -8.08
C GLY A 290 26.12 10.82 -8.16
N TYR A 291 26.27 10.17 -7.01
CA TYR A 291 26.16 8.71 -6.91
C TYR A 291 24.79 8.25 -7.42
N GLY A 292 24.78 7.25 -8.32
CA GLY A 292 23.55 6.79 -8.95
C GLY A 292 22.82 7.89 -9.75
N SER A 293 23.50 8.98 -10.12
CA SER A 293 22.94 10.21 -10.72
C SER A 293 21.90 10.88 -9.82
N LEU A 294 22.10 10.87 -8.52
CA LEU A 294 21.25 11.57 -7.55
C LEU A 294 21.75 12.98 -7.26
N SER A 295 20.82 13.89 -7.14
CA SER A 295 21.06 15.24 -6.61
C SER A 295 21.25 15.21 -5.08
N ASP A 296 21.74 16.31 -4.52
CA ASP A 296 21.78 16.51 -3.07
C ASP A 296 20.38 16.43 -2.45
N THR A 297 19.37 16.99 -3.11
CA THR A 297 17.97 16.91 -2.67
C THR A 297 17.52 15.45 -2.53
N ALA A 298 17.84 14.61 -3.50
CA ALA A 298 17.49 13.19 -3.44
C ALA A 298 18.25 12.46 -2.31
N ARG A 299 19.53 12.80 -2.09
CA ARG A 299 20.30 12.20 -0.98
C ARG A 299 19.74 12.59 0.37
N TRP A 300 19.41 13.84 0.58
CA TRP A 300 18.78 14.28 1.84
C TRP A 300 17.40 13.69 2.03
N PHE A 301 16.62 13.51 0.97
CA PHE A 301 15.35 12.78 1.01
C PHE A 301 15.55 11.34 1.48
N ILE A 302 16.56 10.64 0.94
CA ILE A 302 16.97 9.30 1.40
C ILE A 302 17.40 9.34 2.86
N GLY A 303 18.16 10.36 3.27
CA GLY A 303 18.59 10.55 4.68
C GLY A 303 17.40 10.60 5.62
N GLY A 304 16.35 11.38 5.28
CA GLY A 304 15.12 11.45 6.05
C GLY A 304 14.37 10.12 6.11
N LEU A 305 14.22 9.43 4.98
CA LEU A 305 13.59 8.10 4.96
C LEU A 305 14.32 7.09 5.85
N LEU A 306 15.65 7.09 5.84
CA LEU A 306 16.45 6.14 6.65
C LEU A 306 16.44 6.50 8.15
N GLU A 307 16.50 7.79 8.49
CA GLU A 307 16.45 8.26 9.89
C GLU A 307 15.12 7.90 10.53
N HIS A 308 14.01 8.20 9.85
CA HIS A 308 12.67 7.95 10.35
C HIS A 308 12.11 6.55 10.04
N ALA A 309 12.88 5.69 9.35
CA ALA A 309 12.40 4.36 8.95
C ALA A 309 11.80 3.53 10.10
N PRO A 310 12.36 3.52 11.33
CA PRO A 310 11.74 2.79 12.44
C PRO A 310 10.31 3.23 12.75
N ALA A 311 10.04 4.53 12.75
CA ALA A 311 8.71 5.09 12.98
C ALA A 311 7.79 4.90 11.76
N LEU A 312 8.34 5.03 10.55
CA LEU A 312 7.59 4.85 9.30
C LEU A 312 6.97 3.46 9.20
N LEU A 313 7.61 2.42 9.76
CA LEU A 313 7.05 1.06 9.72
C LEU A 313 5.66 0.97 10.35
N ALA A 314 5.34 1.81 11.31
CA ALA A 314 4.00 1.83 11.91
C ALA A 314 2.90 2.11 10.86
N PHE A 315 3.20 2.83 9.77
CA PHE A 315 2.28 3.13 8.68
C PHE A 315 2.56 2.33 7.41
N THR A 316 3.81 2.04 7.10
CA THR A 316 4.21 1.34 5.86
C THR A 316 4.14 -0.19 5.99
N ASN A 317 4.23 -0.71 7.21
CA ASN A 317 4.21 -2.14 7.56
C ASN A 317 3.31 -2.37 8.78
N PRO A 318 2.01 -2.06 8.67
CA PRO A 318 1.15 -1.78 9.82
C PRO A 318 0.54 -3.03 10.46
N SER A 319 0.98 -4.23 10.10
CA SER A 319 0.40 -5.47 10.63
C SER A 319 1.46 -6.35 11.31
N VAL A 320 1.04 -7.18 12.27
CA VAL A 320 1.94 -8.22 12.83
C VAL A 320 2.44 -9.15 11.71
N ASN A 321 1.66 -9.36 10.66
CA ASN A 321 2.07 -10.16 9.50
C ASN A 321 3.15 -9.48 8.66
N SER A 322 3.25 -8.15 8.65
CA SER A 322 4.31 -7.38 7.99
C SER A 322 5.70 -7.81 8.44
N PHE A 323 5.86 -8.05 9.74
CA PHE A 323 7.14 -8.47 10.34
C PHE A 323 7.47 -9.95 10.13
N ARG A 324 6.53 -10.74 9.60
CA ARG A 324 6.82 -12.08 9.09
C ARG A 324 7.42 -12.03 7.67
N ARG A 325 7.17 -10.95 6.92
CA ARG A 325 7.84 -10.66 5.64
C ARG A 325 9.24 -10.10 5.86
N LEU A 326 9.42 -9.18 6.81
CA LEU A 326 10.69 -8.50 7.10
C LEU A 326 11.65 -9.42 7.85
N VAL A 327 12.04 -10.52 7.22
CA VAL A 327 12.98 -11.52 7.74
C VAL A 327 14.10 -11.79 6.74
N PRO A 328 15.33 -12.16 7.19
CA PRO A 328 16.43 -12.45 6.27
C PRO A 328 16.11 -13.60 5.31
N GLY A 329 16.66 -13.54 4.09
CA GLY A 329 16.64 -14.66 3.14
C GLY A 329 15.45 -14.74 2.18
N PHE A 330 14.53 -13.75 2.20
CA PHE A 330 13.34 -13.71 1.33
C PHE A 330 13.23 -12.40 0.53
N GLU A 331 14.36 -11.84 0.12
CA GLU A 331 14.46 -10.58 -0.62
C GLU A 331 13.84 -9.35 0.09
N ALA A 332 13.48 -9.51 1.37
CA ALA A 332 12.93 -8.43 2.17
C ALA A 332 14.04 -7.51 2.69
N PRO A 333 13.87 -6.19 2.58
CA PRO A 333 14.86 -5.20 3.02
C PRO A 333 14.76 -5.03 4.54
N ILE A 334 15.76 -5.50 5.27
CA ILE A 334 15.83 -5.37 6.73
C ILE A 334 16.96 -4.45 7.21
N ASN A 335 17.84 -4.05 6.31
CA ASN A 335 19.03 -3.25 6.61
C ASN A 335 18.80 -1.79 6.17
N LEU A 336 19.04 -0.85 7.09
CA LEU A 336 18.88 0.61 6.87
C LEU A 336 20.01 1.16 6.00
N VAL A 337 20.02 0.76 4.73
CA VAL A 337 21.00 1.18 3.73
C VAL A 337 20.33 1.57 2.43
N TYR A 338 21.03 2.33 1.59
CA TYR A 338 20.64 2.56 0.22
C TYR A 338 21.71 2.09 -0.78
N SER A 339 21.30 1.75 -2.00
CA SER A 339 22.18 1.26 -3.04
C SER A 339 21.60 1.45 -4.44
N ALA A 340 22.47 1.67 -5.43
CA ALA A 340 22.10 1.65 -6.84
C ALA A 340 22.05 0.24 -7.44
N ARG A 341 22.51 -0.79 -6.74
CA ARG A 341 22.68 -2.14 -7.28
C ARG A 341 22.07 -3.25 -6.43
N ASN A 342 22.03 -3.07 -5.12
CA ASN A 342 21.64 -4.11 -4.17
C ASN A 342 20.13 -4.09 -3.89
N ARG A 343 19.45 -5.19 -4.21
CA ARG A 343 17.99 -5.36 -3.98
C ARG A 343 17.64 -5.67 -2.52
N SER A 344 18.62 -5.99 -1.67
CA SER A 344 18.38 -6.20 -0.23
C SER A 344 18.45 -4.90 0.60
N ALA A 345 18.75 -3.76 -0.03
CA ALA A 345 18.74 -2.46 0.60
C ALA A 345 17.30 -1.94 0.83
N CYS A 346 17.08 -1.20 1.92
CA CYS A 346 15.80 -0.52 2.18
C CYS A 346 15.44 0.46 1.08
N ILE A 347 16.43 1.15 0.53
CA ILE A 347 16.22 2.11 -0.57
C ILE A 347 17.11 1.69 -1.74
N ARG A 348 16.47 1.46 -2.89
CA ARG A 348 17.16 1.23 -4.16
C ARG A 348 17.05 2.47 -5.05
N ILE A 349 18.12 2.73 -5.80
CA ILE A 349 18.12 3.74 -6.84
C ILE A 349 18.00 3.02 -8.17
N PRO A 350 16.83 3.02 -8.83
CA PRO A 350 16.66 2.33 -10.10
C PRO A 350 17.59 2.88 -11.18
N VAL A 351 18.13 1.99 -12.01
CA VAL A 351 18.86 2.37 -13.22
C VAL A 351 17.84 2.81 -14.26
N THR A 352 17.81 4.11 -14.56
CA THR A 352 16.80 4.74 -15.41
C THR A 352 17.36 5.32 -16.73
N GLY A 353 18.56 4.89 -17.12
CA GLY A 353 19.27 5.49 -18.26
C GLY A 353 19.68 6.94 -17.93
N THR A 354 19.75 7.79 -18.97
CA THR A 354 20.21 9.18 -18.87
C THR A 354 19.08 10.20 -18.77
N SER A 355 17.81 9.77 -18.71
CA SER A 355 16.68 10.69 -18.62
C SER A 355 16.53 11.27 -17.20
N PRO A 356 16.69 12.58 -17.01
CA PRO A 356 16.45 13.20 -15.70
C PRO A 356 15.04 12.94 -15.15
N LYS A 357 14.04 12.89 -16.03
CA LYS A 357 12.62 12.71 -15.68
C LYS A 357 12.30 11.33 -15.12
N ALA A 358 13.15 10.33 -15.38
CA ALA A 358 12.97 8.99 -14.87
C ALA A 358 13.64 8.76 -13.49
N LYS A 359 14.41 9.74 -12.98
CA LYS A 359 15.15 9.59 -11.72
C LYS A 359 14.19 9.63 -10.53
N ARG A 360 14.28 8.59 -9.72
CA ARG A 360 13.46 8.38 -8.53
C ARG A 360 14.21 7.53 -7.50
N VAL A 361 13.72 7.49 -6.29
CA VAL A 361 14.13 6.55 -5.25
C VAL A 361 13.05 5.49 -5.09
N GLU A 362 13.43 4.28 -4.77
CA GLU A 362 12.53 3.14 -4.51
C GLU A 362 12.67 2.74 -3.05
N TYR A 363 11.68 3.04 -2.24
CA TYR A 363 11.58 2.58 -0.86
C TYR A 363 10.92 1.20 -0.85
N ARG A 364 11.71 0.16 -0.55
CA ARG A 364 11.33 -1.26 -0.71
C ARG A 364 10.68 -1.88 0.52
N VAL A 365 10.68 -1.14 1.62
CA VAL A 365 10.19 -1.62 2.93
C VAL A 365 8.68 -1.80 2.96
N PRO A 366 7.84 -0.87 2.45
CA PRO A 366 6.40 -0.95 2.56
C PRO A 366 5.83 -2.27 2.05
N ASP A 367 4.70 -2.68 2.60
CA ASP A 367 3.93 -3.81 2.13
C ASP A 367 2.46 -3.42 1.82
N PRO A 368 1.75 -4.24 1.03
CA PRO A 368 0.44 -3.87 0.52
C PRO A 368 -0.69 -3.93 1.57
N SER A 369 -0.42 -4.30 2.83
CA SER A 369 -1.40 -4.17 3.92
C SER A 369 -1.53 -2.72 4.42
N ALA A 370 -0.60 -1.85 4.02
CA ALA A 370 -0.61 -0.45 4.39
C ALA A 370 -1.84 0.31 3.87
N ASN A 371 -2.28 1.30 4.67
CA ASN A 371 -3.17 2.34 4.19
C ASN A 371 -2.35 3.28 3.28
N PRO A 372 -2.60 3.32 1.96
CA PRO A 372 -1.73 4.03 1.03
C PRO A 372 -1.69 5.54 1.29
N TYR A 373 -2.80 6.14 1.73
CA TYR A 373 -2.85 7.57 2.05
C TYR A 373 -1.89 7.91 3.19
N LEU A 374 -1.90 7.13 4.27
CA LEU A 374 -1.02 7.35 5.42
C LEU A 374 0.43 6.98 5.09
N ALA A 375 0.65 5.83 4.45
CA ALA A 375 1.99 5.35 4.13
C ALA A 375 2.75 6.30 3.18
N PHE A 376 2.10 6.74 2.10
CA PHE A 376 2.75 7.64 1.14
C PHE A 376 2.99 9.03 1.74
N SER A 377 2.03 9.54 2.54
CA SER A 377 2.19 10.81 3.25
C SER A 377 3.32 10.76 4.26
N ALA A 378 3.42 9.69 5.05
CA ALA A 378 4.50 9.52 6.02
C ALA A 378 5.88 9.48 5.34
N CYS A 379 6.01 8.77 4.21
CA CYS A 379 7.24 8.76 3.42
C CYS A 379 7.60 10.16 2.87
N LEU A 380 6.62 10.91 2.38
CA LEU A 380 6.85 12.27 1.93
C LEU A 380 7.31 13.19 3.06
N MET A 381 6.64 13.12 4.23
CA MET A 381 6.98 13.94 5.40
C MET A 381 8.41 13.65 5.90
N ALA A 382 8.80 12.38 5.98
CA ALA A 382 10.17 11.98 6.32
C ALA A 382 11.19 12.52 5.33
N GLY A 383 10.89 12.45 4.03
CA GLY A 383 11.77 13.01 2.99
C GLY A 383 11.88 14.53 3.04
N ILE A 384 10.79 15.26 3.31
CA ILE A 384 10.77 16.72 3.50
C ILE A 384 11.65 17.11 4.70
N ASP A 385 11.52 16.42 5.84
CA ASP A 385 12.36 16.66 7.01
C ASP A 385 13.84 16.43 6.68
N GLY A 386 14.14 15.35 5.98
CA GLY A 386 15.49 15.06 5.51
C GLY A 386 16.08 16.19 4.66
N ILE A 387 15.31 16.77 3.74
CA ILE A 387 15.74 17.90 2.90
C ILE A 387 15.91 19.16 3.75
N LYS A 388 14.96 19.50 4.61
CA LYS A 388 15.01 20.70 5.47
C LYS A 388 16.23 20.70 6.38
N ARG A 389 16.50 19.56 7.01
CA ARG A 389 17.63 19.36 7.93
C ARG A 389 18.94 19.01 7.21
N ARG A 390 18.89 18.73 5.90
CA ARG A 390 20.02 18.22 5.10
C ARG A 390 20.65 16.98 5.71
N ILE A 391 19.81 16.01 6.02
CA ILE A 391 20.24 14.76 6.63
C ILE A 391 21.05 13.97 5.59
N GLU A 392 22.36 13.86 5.83
CA GLU A 392 23.23 13.10 4.94
C GLU A 392 23.18 11.61 5.32
N PRO A 393 22.71 10.73 4.41
CA PRO A 393 22.71 9.30 4.71
C PRO A 393 24.13 8.75 4.79
N ALA A 394 24.32 7.64 5.51
CA ALA A 394 25.58 6.90 5.49
C ALA A 394 25.96 6.52 4.04
N ALA A 395 27.20 6.17 3.79
CA ALA A 395 27.67 5.79 2.46
C ALA A 395 26.85 4.61 1.89
N PRO A 396 26.55 4.61 0.57
CA PRO A 396 25.81 3.52 -0.05
C PRO A 396 26.57 2.19 0.03
N ILE A 397 25.83 1.08 0.11
CA ILE A 397 26.42 -0.27 0.16
C ILE A 397 26.01 -1.05 -1.08
N ASP A 398 26.94 -1.17 -2.04
CA ASP A 398 26.75 -1.89 -3.31
C ASP A 398 27.17 -3.37 -3.25
N LYS A 399 27.70 -3.82 -2.11
CA LYS A 399 28.07 -5.22 -1.86
C LYS A 399 26.81 -6.06 -1.55
N ASP A 400 26.87 -7.35 -1.81
CA ASP A 400 25.85 -8.27 -1.32
C ASP A 400 25.91 -8.29 0.22
N LEU A 401 24.79 -7.88 0.85
CA LEU A 401 24.71 -7.79 2.31
C LEU A 401 24.75 -9.16 2.98
N TYR A 402 24.36 -10.22 2.26
CA TYR A 402 24.41 -11.60 2.78
C TYR A 402 25.82 -12.21 2.75
N GLU A 403 26.71 -11.65 1.93
CA GLU A 403 28.12 -12.09 1.81
C GLU A 403 29.09 -11.22 2.62
N LEU A 404 28.60 -10.21 3.35
CA LEU A 404 29.43 -9.36 4.18
C LEU A 404 30.07 -10.16 5.33
N PRO A 405 31.33 -9.86 5.69
CA PRO A 405 31.93 -10.40 6.91
C PRO A 405 31.08 -10.07 8.14
N PRO A 406 30.94 -10.98 9.11
CA PRO A 406 30.10 -10.77 10.29
C PRO A 406 30.33 -9.45 11.02
N ALA A 407 31.58 -8.99 11.06
CA ALA A 407 31.96 -7.73 11.70
C ALA A 407 31.37 -6.51 10.94
N GLU A 408 31.44 -6.48 9.60
CA GLU A 408 30.88 -5.40 8.80
C GLU A 408 29.33 -5.43 8.84
N TYR A 409 28.74 -6.62 8.88
CA TYR A 409 27.28 -6.79 8.94
C TYR A 409 26.68 -6.37 10.28
N GLN A 410 27.41 -6.51 11.39
CA GLN A 410 26.95 -6.12 12.72
C GLN A 410 26.83 -4.60 12.88
N ASP A 411 27.62 -3.83 12.16
CA ASP A 411 27.61 -2.36 12.22
C ASP A 411 26.46 -1.73 11.41
N ILE A 412 25.75 -2.52 10.58
CA ILE A 412 24.63 -2.03 9.80
C ILE A 412 23.38 -1.94 10.67
N ALA A 413 22.81 -0.73 10.79
CA ALA A 413 21.54 -0.52 11.46
C ALA A 413 20.41 -1.32 10.78
N LYS A 414 19.50 -1.85 11.58
CA LYS A 414 18.39 -2.71 11.13
C LYS A 414 17.05 -2.10 11.46
N LEU A 415 16.07 -2.46 10.67
CA LEU A 415 14.67 -2.14 10.94
C LEU A 415 14.18 -2.84 12.22
N PRO A 416 13.21 -2.26 12.95
CA PRO A 416 12.45 -2.97 13.98
C PRO A 416 11.97 -4.34 13.51
N SER A 417 11.96 -5.30 14.41
CA SER A 417 11.62 -6.70 14.10
C SER A 417 10.17 -7.08 14.47
N SER A 418 9.41 -6.13 15.01
CA SER A 418 8.00 -6.35 15.39
C SER A 418 7.19 -5.06 15.24
N LEU A 419 5.85 -5.24 15.15
CA LEU A 419 4.93 -4.10 15.11
C LEU A 419 5.03 -3.28 16.40
N GLU A 420 5.15 -3.92 17.55
CA GLU A 420 5.33 -3.26 18.85
C GLU A 420 6.52 -2.29 18.83
N ALA A 421 7.68 -2.78 18.35
CA ALA A 421 8.88 -1.95 18.28
C ALA A 421 8.73 -0.77 17.28
N ALA A 422 7.96 -0.96 16.19
CA ALA A 422 7.65 0.13 15.26
C ALA A 422 6.69 1.16 15.88
N LEU A 423 5.70 0.72 16.66
CA LEU A 423 4.79 1.61 17.39
C LEU A 423 5.54 2.39 18.49
N ASP A 424 6.49 1.75 19.19
CA ASP A 424 7.35 2.44 20.17
C ASP A 424 8.22 3.49 19.48
N ALA A 425 8.81 3.16 18.32
CA ALA A 425 9.58 4.13 17.55
C ALA A 425 8.71 5.32 17.08
N LEU A 426 7.45 5.09 16.68
CA LEU A 426 6.52 6.17 16.33
C LEU A 426 6.19 7.08 17.53
N ARG A 427 6.11 6.54 18.76
CA ARG A 427 5.92 7.38 19.96
C ARG A 427 7.09 8.32 20.21
N GLU A 428 8.30 7.85 19.94
CA GLU A 428 9.54 8.60 20.17
C GLU A 428 9.88 9.57 19.04
N ASP A 429 9.47 9.23 17.79
CA ASP A 429 9.83 9.95 16.58
C ASP A 429 8.60 10.17 15.69
N HIS A 430 7.84 11.22 15.96
CA HIS A 430 6.67 11.60 15.17
C HIS A 430 6.55 13.11 14.88
N GLU A 431 7.45 13.92 15.39
CA GLU A 431 7.40 15.39 15.21
C GLU A 431 7.41 15.77 13.72
N PHE A 432 8.19 15.05 12.90
CA PHE A 432 8.26 15.28 11.45
C PHE A 432 6.90 15.06 10.76
N LEU A 433 6.04 14.18 11.27
CA LEU A 433 4.70 13.91 10.73
C LEU A 433 3.72 15.04 11.03
N THR A 434 3.88 15.71 12.19
CA THR A 434 2.96 16.74 12.63
C THR A 434 3.25 18.12 12.05
N GLU A 435 4.38 18.29 11.38
CA GLU A 435 4.68 19.54 10.69
C GLU A 435 3.59 19.91 9.66
N GLY A 436 3.22 21.18 9.64
CA GLY A 436 2.15 21.66 8.75
C GLY A 436 0.78 21.07 9.03
N ASP A 437 0.58 20.48 10.19
CA ASP A 437 -0.66 19.84 10.62
C ASP A 437 -1.11 18.71 9.66
N VAL A 438 -0.14 18.02 9.04
CA VAL A 438 -0.39 16.93 8.09
C VAL A 438 -0.96 15.72 8.81
N PHE A 439 -0.18 15.14 9.73
CA PHE A 439 -0.71 14.21 10.73
C PHE A 439 -1.03 15.02 11.99
N THR A 440 -2.13 14.71 12.64
CA THR A 440 -2.45 15.33 13.93
C THR A 440 -2.03 14.39 15.06
N GLN A 441 -1.76 14.95 16.24
CA GLN A 441 -1.51 14.11 17.42
C GLN A 441 -2.67 13.15 17.70
N ASP A 442 -3.90 13.62 17.49
CA ASP A 442 -5.12 12.84 17.62
C ASP A 442 -5.14 11.59 16.68
N LEU A 443 -4.72 11.75 15.43
CA LEU A 443 -4.58 10.61 14.51
C LEU A 443 -3.50 9.63 14.96
N ILE A 444 -2.34 10.14 15.39
CA ILE A 444 -1.21 9.32 15.87
C ILE A 444 -1.62 8.53 17.11
N ASP A 445 -2.23 9.17 18.09
CA ASP A 445 -2.67 8.52 19.32
C ASP A 445 -3.74 7.45 19.03
N THR A 446 -4.71 7.78 18.16
CA THR A 446 -5.74 6.82 17.71
C THR A 446 -5.12 5.63 17.01
N TRP A 447 -4.13 5.84 16.12
CA TRP A 447 -3.43 4.78 15.42
C TRP A 447 -2.71 3.85 16.38
N LEU A 448 -1.94 4.40 17.31
CA LEU A 448 -1.20 3.66 18.32
C LEU A 448 -2.16 2.81 19.19
N GLU A 449 -3.21 3.41 19.73
CA GLU A 449 -4.21 2.69 20.52
C GLU A 449 -4.89 1.58 19.74
N TYR A 450 -5.32 1.88 18.50
CA TYR A 450 -5.96 0.89 17.64
C TYR A 450 -5.06 -0.31 17.38
N LYS A 451 -3.81 -0.08 16.97
CA LYS A 451 -2.86 -1.14 16.65
C LYS A 451 -2.52 -1.99 17.88
N GLU A 452 -2.32 -1.38 19.02
CA GLU A 452 -2.03 -2.12 20.26
C GLU A 452 -3.20 -2.95 20.73
N THR A 453 -4.39 -2.35 20.80
CA THR A 453 -5.56 -3.01 21.40
C THR A 453 -6.26 -3.98 20.46
N LYS A 454 -6.28 -3.72 19.16
CA LYS A 454 -7.02 -4.51 18.17
C LYS A 454 -6.17 -5.53 17.40
N GLU A 455 -4.86 -5.35 17.35
CA GLU A 455 -3.96 -6.25 16.61
C GLU A 455 -2.90 -6.89 17.51
N VAL A 456 -2.04 -6.11 18.15
CA VAL A 456 -0.90 -6.64 18.92
C VAL A 456 -1.36 -7.49 20.11
N ALA A 457 -2.22 -6.94 20.97
CA ALA A 457 -2.67 -7.65 22.18
C ALA A 457 -3.44 -8.94 21.87
N PRO A 458 -4.42 -8.96 20.94
CA PRO A 458 -5.06 -10.20 20.53
C PRO A 458 -4.09 -11.23 19.93
N MET A 459 -3.20 -10.81 19.01
CA MET A 459 -2.25 -11.73 18.38
C MET A 459 -1.28 -12.37 19.38
N ARG A 460 -0.88 -11.62 20.42
CA ARG A 460 -0.02 -12.13 21.50
C ARG A 460 -0.76 -13.12 22.41
N ALA A 461 -2.07 -12.99 22.53
CA ALA A 461 -2.89 -13.85 23.41
C ALA A 461 -3.27 -15.20 22.76
N TYR A 462 -3.30 -15.29 21.44
CA TYR A 462 -3.63 -16.52 20.74
C TYR A 462 -2.40 -17.43 20.56
N PRO A 463 -2.41 -18.68 21.08
CA PRO A 463 -1.34 -19.62 20.83
C PRO A 463 -1.34 -20.05 19.36
N HIS A 464 -0.13 -20.08 18.77
CA HIS A 464 0.05 -20.51 17.39
C HIS A 464 0.18 -22.04 17.31
N PRO A 465 -0.38 -22.74 16.28
CA PRO A 465 -0.24 -24.20 16.16
C PRO A 465 1.21 -24.72 16.22
N PHE A 466 2.18 -23.92 15.73
CA PHE A 466 3.60 -24.26 15.80
C PHE A 466 4.14 -24.34 17.23
N GLU A 467 3.55 -23.60 18.19
CA GLU A 467 3.93 -23.68 19.60
C GLU A 467 3.58 -25.06 20.20
N TYR A 468 2.48 -25.67 19.76
CA TYR A 468 2.15 -27.05 20.17
C TYR A 468 3.18 -28.06 19.67
N GLN A 469 3.69 -27.87 18.43
CA GLN A 469 4.78 -28.71 17.93
C GLN A 469 6.06 -28.55 18.75
N MET A 470 6.35 -27.34 19.22
CA MET A 470 7.60 -27.05 19.95
C MET A 470 7.52 -27.36 21.44
N TYR A 471 6.39 -27.12 22.08
CA TYR A 471 6.32 -26.99 23.53
C TYR A 471 5.32 -27.92 24.22
N TYR A 472 4.51 -28.70 23.48
CA TYR A 472 3.41 -29.45 24.06
C TYR A 472 3.90 -30.51 25.10
N ASP A 473 5.09 -31.03 24.93
CA ASP A 473 5.67 -32.08 25.75
C ASP A 473 6.95 -31.62 26.49
N LEU A 474 6.99 -30.37 26.88
CA LEU A 474 8.06 -29.80 27.72
C LEU A 474 7.76 -30.07 29.20
#